data_144268bb0b1abc01ab8b5e1d0fad98d7
#
_entry.id   144268bb0b1abc01ab8b5e1d0fad98d7
#
_cell.length_a   1.000
_cell.length_b   1.000
_cell.length_c   1.000
_cell.angle_alpha   90.00
_cell.angle_beta   90.00
_cell.angle_gamma   90.00
#
_symmetry.space_group_name_H-M   'P 1'
#
loop_
_entity.id
_entity.type
_entity.pdbx_description
1 polymer ?
#
loop_
_entity_poly.entity_id
_entity_poly.type
_entity_poly.pdbx_seq_one_letter_code
_entity_poly.pdbx_strand_id
1 'polypeptide(L)'
;MTALCIGLMSGTSLDGIDGVLAAIEPSGAMRVLHHAAQPFEPGLRSNLLKLNHSGPDELHQAALAANALARAYAAIVAQLLRDSGQQAGDITAIGAHGQTVRHQPLLHDGTGYTLQLNNPALLAELSGIDVVADFRSRDLAAGGQGAPLVPAFHQGVFGRPDTTVAVLNVGGISNLSVLPPNGQVLGWDCGPGNALMDHWCQLHTGQPYDADGAWAASGEVQARLLNRLLQEDFLHTPPPKSTGRDLFNPQWLNDRLAGFEGAAPQDIQATLTAFTAQACATDAWQHAPEAKELIVCGGGALNRELMRQLQAGLPQTAVVSSEAHGLPPLQVEAAAFAWLAHKCVRRETASLPSVTGAQGARVLGAIYPR
;
A
#
# COMPACT_ATOMS: atom_id res chain seq x y z
N MET A 1 28.83 -4.18 -2.53
CA MET A 1 28.70 -2.89 -1.81
C MET A 1 27.25 -2.65 -1.54
N THR A 2 26.90 -2.06 -0.42
CA THR A 2 25.54 -1.62 -0.09
C THR A 2 25.13 -0.50 -1.03
N ALA A 3 23.95 -0.58 -1.62
CA ALA A 3 23.40 0.45 -2.49
C ALA A 3 22.50 1.38 -1.67
N LEU A 4 22.61 2.70 -1.88
CA LEU A 4 21.66 3.68 -1.35
C LEU A 4 20.61 3.97 -2.42
N CYS A 5 19.34 3.77 -2.08
CA CYS A 5 18.23 4.05 -2.98
C CYS A 5 17.17 4.89 -2.25
N ILE A 6 16.51 5.76 -3.00
CA ILE A 6 15.34 6.51 -2.51
C ILE A 6 14.09 5.88 -3.08
N GLY A 7 13.06 5.70 -2.28
CA GLY A 7 11.73 5.30 -2.71
C GLY A 7 10.72 6.40 -2.43
N LEU A 8 9.87 6.68 -3.41
CA LEU A 8 8.84 7.72 -3.34
C LEU A 8 7.48 7.09 -3.64
N MET A 9 6.55 7.29 -2.73
CA MET A 9 5.18 6.77 -2.84
C MET A 9 4.16 7.90 -2.67
N SER A 10 3.12 7.86 -3.47
CA SER A 10 1.86 8.55 -3.21
C SER A 10 0.72 7.58 -3.49
N GLY A 11 -0.08 7.34 -2.45
CA GLY A 11 -1.16 6.34 -2.47
C GLY A 11 -2.47 6.89 -3.04
N THR A 12 -3.43 5.99 -3.25
CA THR A 12 -4.78 6.34 -3.71
C THR A 12 -5.63 7.07 -2.66
N SER A 13 -5.17 7.12 -1.40
CA SER A 13 -5.74 7.96 -0.34
C SER A 13 -5.59 9.45 -0.62
N LEU A 14 -4.57 9.82 -1.42
CA LEU A 14 -4.25 11.23 -1.75
C LEU A 14 -3.96 12.08 -0.51
N ASP A 15 -3.34 11.50 0.51
CA ASP A 15 -2.98 12.20 1.75
C ASP A 15 -1.71 13.03 1.57
N GLY A 16 -0.74 12.48 0.80
CA GLY A 16 0.54 13.11 0.57
C GLY A 16 1.53 12.21 -0.13
N ILE A 17 2.78 12.55 0.07
CA ILE A 17 3.94 11.84 -0.46
C ILE A 17 4.76 11.32 0.71
N ASP A 18 5.13 10.05 0.65
CA ASP A 18 6.11 9.42 1.52
C ASP A 18 7.39 9.14 0.75
N GLY A 19 8.53 9.47 1.34
CA GLY A 19 9.85 9.19 0.80
C GLY A 19 10.76 8.53 1.84
N VAL A 20 11.53 7.54 1.43
CA VAL A 20 12.55 6.91 2.26
C VAL A 20 13.90 6.90 1.56
N LEU A 21 14.96 7.08 2.34
CA LEU A 21 16.31 6.70 1.96
C LEU A 21 16.63 5.35 2.58
N ALA A 22 16.97 4.38 1.78
CA ALA A 22 17.22 3.03 2.21
C ALA A 22 18.59 2.52 1.76
N ALA A 23 19.24 1.76 2.66
CA ALA A 23 20.41 0.98 2.36
C ALA A 23 20.00 -0.46 2.00
N ILE A 24 20.43 -0.95 0.85
CA ILE A 24 20.11 -2.28 0.34
C ILE A 24 21.43 -3.05 0.18
N GLU A 25 21.55 -4.15 0.89
CA GLU A 25 22.72 -5.00 0.87
C GLU A 25 22.72 -5.94 -0.35
N PRO A 26 23.88 -6.47 -0.77
CA PRO A 26 23.94 -7.49 -1.83
C PRO A 26 23.13 -8.77 -1.52
N SER A 27 22.93 -9.07 -0.24
CA SER A 27 22.08 -10.15 0.26
C SER A 27 20.58 -9.94 -0.01
N GLY A 28 20.17 -8.70 -0.32
CA GLY A 28 18.77 -8.27 -0.40
C GLY A 28 18.21 -7.69 0.91
N ALA A 29 18.96 -7.81 2.02
CA ALA A 29 18.57 -7.17 3.28
C ALA A 29 18.50 -5.66 3.10
N MET A 30 17.47 -5.06 3.70
CA MET A 30 17.17 -3.64 3.54
C MET A 30 16.97 -2.97 4.89
N ARG A 31 17.43 -1.73 5.00
CA ARG A 31 17.20 -0.89 6.17
C ARG A 31 16.87 0.52 5.72
N VAL A 32 15.76 1.07 6.23
CA VAL A 32 15.44 2.49 6.06
C VAL A 32 16.36 3.32 6.96
N LEU A 33 17.00 4.32 6.39
CA LEU A 33 17.92 5.22 7.07
C LEU A 33 17.22 6.52 7.46
N HIS A 34 16.44 7.09 6.54
CA HIS A 34 15.71 8.33 6.73
C HIS A 34 14.34 8.25 6.06
N HIS A 35 13.39 8.98 6.63
CA HIS A 35 12.04 9.14 6.12
C HIS A 35 11.68 10.62 6.07
N ALA A 36 10.97 11.01 5.02
CA ALA A 36 10.36 12.34 4.89
C ALA A 36 8.97 12.18 4.29
N ALA A 37 8.02 12.95 4.78
CA ALA A 37 6.66 12.97 4.27
C ALA A 37 6.15 14.40 4.12
N GLN A 38 5.30 14.62 3.13
CA GLN A 38 4.67 15.91 2.88
C GLN A 38 3.23 15.72 2.43
N PRO A 39 2.25 16.39 3.04
CA PRO A 39 0.87 16.38 2.55
C PRO A 39 0.80 17.03 1.16
N PHE A 40 -0.17 16.60 0.35
CA PHE A 40 -0.42 17.28 -0.90
C PHE A 40 -0.93 18.69 -0.70
N GLU A 41 -0.42 19.63 -1.50
CA GLU A 41 -1.03 20.94 -1.65
C GLU A 41 -2.51 20.79 -2.09
N PRO A 42 -3.46 21.55 -1.51
CA PRO A 42 -4.88 21.38 -1.79
C PRO A 42 -5.25 21.43 -3.28
N GLY A 43 -4.58 22.31 -4.05
CA GLY A 43 -4.79 22.44 -5.50
C GLY A 43 -4.36 21.19 -6.25
N LEU A 44 -3.19 20.64 -5.94
CA LEU A 44 -2.71 19.40 -6.55
C LEU A 44 -3.59 18.22 -6.18
N ARG A 45 -3.95 18.06 -4.90
CA ARG A 45 -4.87 17.03 -4.43
C ARG A 45 -6.21 17.06 -5.17
N SER A 46 -6.80 18.22 -5.31
CA SER A 46 -8.07 18.39 -6.03
C SER A 46 -7.96 17.99 -7.51
N ASN A 47 -6.86 18.36 -8.17
CA ASN A 47 -6.63 17.99 -9.57
C ASN A 47 -6.43 16.48 -9.74
N LEU A 48 -5.66 15.84 -8.86
CA LEU A 48 -5.44 14.40 -8.88
C LEU A 48 -6.75 13.63 -8.65
N LEU A 49 -7.62 14.11 -7.75
CA LEU A 49 -8.96 13.53 -7.54
C LEU A 49 -9.82 13.62 -8.81
N LYS A 50 -9.85 14.76 -9.49
CA LYS A 50 -10.60 14.93 -10.74
C LYS A 50 -10.12 13.98 -11.83
N LEU A 51 -8.82 13.72 -11.93
CA LEU A 51 -8.22 12.86 -12.94
C LEU A 51 -8.51 11.36 -12.72
N ASN A 52 -9.15 10.97 -11.62
CA ASN A 52 -9.69 9.61 -11.47
C ASN A 52 -10.91 9.37 -12.37
N HIS A 53 -11.53 10.42 -12.90
CA HIS A 53 -12.67 10.36 -13.84
C HIS A 53 -12.34 11.11 -15.12
N SER A 54 -12.99 10.72 -16.22
CA SER A 54 -12.87 11.45 -17.50
C SER A 54 -13.46 12.84 -17.38
N GLY A 55 -12.79 13.81 -17.98
CA GLY A 55 -13.19 15.21 -17.90
C GLY A 55 -12.64 16.08 -19.04
N PRO A 56 -13.12 17.33 -19.16
CA PRO A 56 -12.62 18.27 -20.15
C PRO A 56 -11.13 18.56 -19.94
N ASP A 57 -10.36 18.65 -21.05
CA ASP A 57 -8.95 19.00 -21.08
C ASP A 57 -8.06 18.10 -20.19
N GLU A 58 -8.45 16.85 -20.04
CA GLU A 58 -7.84 15.89 -19.13
C GLU A 58 -6.34 15.69 -19.39
N LEU A 59 -5.91 15.62 -20.66
CA LEU A 59 -4.50 15.43 -21.01
C LEU A 59 -3.61 16.61 -20.57
N HIS A 60 -4.08 17.84 -20.75
CA HIS A 60 -3.37 19.01 -20.29
C HIS A 60 -3.27 19.05 -18.75
N GLN A 61 -4.39 18.82 -18.08
CA GLN A 61 -4.43 18.79 -16.62
C GLN A 61 -3.53 17.68 -16.05
N ALA A 62 -3.51 16.50 -16.66
CA ALA A 62 -2.65 15.40 -16.26
C ALA A 62 -1.15 15.74 -16.43
N ALA A 63 -0.76 16.37 -17.53
CA ALA A 63 0.61 16.79 -17.77
C ALA A 63 1.09 17.82 -16.73
N LEU A 64 0.24 18.81 -16.40
CA LEU A 64 0.57 19.80 -15.37
C LEU A 64 0.63 19.18 -13.97
N ALA A 65 -0.29 18.27 -13.64
CA ALA A 65 -0.29 17.54 -12.36
C ALA A 65 0.97 16.65 -12.22
N ALA A 66 1.40 15.99 -13.30
CA ALA A 66 2.63 15.21 -13.33
C ALA A 66 3.87 16.06 -13.03
N ASN A 67 3.95 17.28 -13.59
CA ASN A 67 5.02 18.22 -13.29
C ASN A 67 4.99 18.72 -11.85
N ALA A 68 3.81 19.02 -11.33
CA ALA A 68 3.65 19.44 -9.94
C ALA A 68 4.06 18.33 -8.95
N LEU A 69 3.67 17.09 -9.22
CA LEU A 69 4.07 15.92 -8.44
C LEU A 69 5.58 15.69 -8.47
N ALA A 70 6.21 15.80 -9.65
CA ALA A 70 7.67 15.66 -9.79
C ALA A 70 8.43 16.71 -8.94
N ARG A 71 7.95 17.96 -8.88
CA ARG A 71 8.53 18.99 -8.00
C ARG A 71 8.34 18.68 -6.52
N ALA A 72 7.18 18.17 -6.13
CA ALA A 72 6.92 17.75 -4.76
C ALA A 72 7.82 16.56 -4.37
N TYR A 73 8.00 15.58 -5.26
CA TYR A 73 8.96 14.49 -5.08
C TYR A 73 10.40 15.01 -4.94
N ALA A 74 10.82 15.94 -5.77
CA ALA A 74 12.16 16.53 -5.70
C ALA A 74 12.39 17.24 -4.36
N ALA A 75 11.37 17.89 -3.77
CA ALA A 75 11.46 18.49 -2.45
C ALA A 75 11.71 17.44 -1.34
N ILE A 76 11.00 16.30 -1.38
CA ILE A 76 11.23 15.17 -0.47
C ILE A 76 12.64 14.61 -0.66
N VAL A 77 13.12 14.40 -1.89
CA VAL A 77 14.49 13.95 -2.18
C VAL A 77 15.50 14.90 -1.56
N ALA A 78 15.34 16.21 -1.78
CA ALA A 78 16.24 17.23 -1.23
C ALA A 78 16.24 17.22 0.32
N GLN A 79 15.10 16.96 0.95
CA GLN A 79 15.02 16.80 2.41
C GLN A 79 15.78 15.56 2.87
N LEU A 80 15.54 14.39 2.24
CA LEU A 80 16.23 13.13 2.59
C LEU A 80 17.75 13.26 2.47
N LEU A 81 18.25 13.92 1.41
CA LEU A 81 19.67 14.17 1.23
C LEU A 81 20.24 15.09 2.33
N ARG A 82 19.55 16.18 2.67
CA ARG A 82 19.96 17.07 3.78
C ARG A 82 20.00 16.34 5.12
N ASP A 83 18.94 15.59 5.44
CA ASP A 83 18.80 14.94 6.74
C ASP A 83 19.80 13.79 6.92
N SER A 84 20.20 13.15 5.82
CA SER A 84 21.18 12.06 5.84
C SER A 84 22.65 12.52 5.65
N GLY A 85 22.87 13.76 5.22
CA GLY A 85 24.21 14.25 4.83
C GLY A 85 24.75 13.63 3.55
N GLN A 86 23.92 12.90 2.78
CA GLN A 86 24.32 12.29 1.50
C GLN A 86 24.23 13.30 0.36
N GLN A 87 25.02 13.05 -0.70
CA GLN A 87 24.96 13.80 -1.94
C GLN A 87 24.21 13.00 -3.02
N ALA A 88 23.72 13.69 -4.06
CA ALA A 88 23.03 13.02 -5.17
C ALA A 88 23.87 11.89 -5.80
N GLY A 89 25.20 12.07 -5.89
CA GLY A 89 26.12 11.08 -6.42
C GLY A 89 26.28 9.79 -5.58
N ASP A 90 25.88 9.82 -4.32
CA ASP A 90 25.92 8.66 -3.43
C ASP A 90 24.70 7.74 -3.63
N ILE A 91 23.64 8.26 -4.28
CA ILE A 91 22.37 7.55 -4.48
C ILE A 91 22.39 6.79 -5.81
N THR A 92 22.13 5.50 -5.73
CA THR A 92 22.10 4.61 -6.90
C THR A 92 20.94 4.92 -7.83
N ALA A 93 19.74 5.10 -7.28
CA ALA A 93 18.54 5.49 -8.03
C ALA A 93 17.41 5.93 -7.10
N ILE A 94 16.47 6.68 -7.68
CA ILE A 94 15.15 6.97 -7.10
C ILE A 94 14.13 6.03 -7.72
N GLY A 95 13.32 5.34 -6.92
CA GLY A 95 12.12 4.63 -7.35
C GLY A 95 10.89 5.48 -7.10
N ALA A 96 10.27 6.01 -8.15
CA ALA A 96 9.13 6.90 -8.05
C ALA A 96 7.86 6.21 -8.57
N HIS A 97 6.94 5.87 -7.65
CA HIS A 97 5.66 5.23 -8.03
C HIS A 97 4.83 6.12 -8.95
N GLY A 98 4.77 7.41 -8.66
CA GLY A 98 3.79 8.32 -9.26
C GLY A 98 2.41 8.20 -8.59
N GLN A 99 1.43 8.96 -9.08
CA GLN A 99 0.07 8.94 -8.57
C GLN A 99 -0.86 8.18 -9.51
N THR A 100 -1.39 7.05 -9.07
CA THR A 100 -2.37 6.30 -9.86
C THR A 100 -3.66 7.11 -10.03
N VAL A 101 -4.04 7.34 -11.29
CA VAL A 101 -5.29 7.99 -11.67
C VAL A 101 -6.21 7.07 -12.48
N ARG A 102 -5.65 6.07 -13.16
CA ARG A 102 -6.40 5.03 -13.87
C ARG A 102 -5.69 3.69 -13.71
N HIS A 103 -6.45 2.64 -13.55
CA HIS A 103 -5.93 1.28 -13.55
C HIS A 103 -7.01 0.34 -14.12
N GLN A 104 -6.81 -0.08 -15.35
CA GLN A 104 -7.79 -0.88 -16.12
C GLN A 104 -7.06 -2.01 -16.88
N PRO A 105 -6.44 -2.95 -16.12
CA PRO A 105 -5.73 -4.07 -16.73
C PRO A 105 -6.70 -5.00 -17.47
N LEU A 106 -6.24 -5.57 -18.57
CA LEU A 106 -6.94 -6.56 -19.39
C LEU A 106 -8.27 -6.08 -20.03
N LEU A 107 -8.64 -4.81 -19.84
CA LEU A 107 -9.86 -4.25 -20.42
C LEU A 107 -9.59 -3.70 -21.83
N HIS A 108 -10.66 -3.36 -22.54
CA HIS A 108 -10.70 -2.71 -23.87
C HIS A 108 -10.09 -3.57 -24.99
N ASP A 109 -8.78 -3.62 -25.14
CA ASP A 109 -8.05 -4.30 -26.22
C ASP A 109 -7.42 -5.65 -25.77
N GLY A 110 -7.75 -6.11 -24.56
CA GLY A 110 -7.20 -7.33 -23.96
C GLY A 110 -5.86 -7.15 -23.24
N THR A 111 -5.20 -5.99 -23.39
CA THR A 111 -4.02 -5.58 -22.60
C THR A 111 -4.45 -4.63 -21.50
N GLY A 112 -5.32 -3.71 -21.83
CA GLY A 112 -5.73 -2.61 -20.95
C GLY A 112 -4.61 -1.61 -20.69
N TYR A 113 -4.73 -0.85 -19.59
CA TYR A 113 -3.72 0.16 -19.27
C TYR A 113 -3.70 0.49 -17.77
N THR A 114 -2.63 1.13 -17.35
CA THR A 114 -2.46 1.72 -16.02
C THR A 114 -1.74 3.06 -16.15
N LEU A 115 -2.20 4.07 -15.42
CA LEU A 115 -1.62 5.41 -15.48
C LEU A 115 -1.27 5.87 -14.07
N GLN A 116 0.02 5.93 -13.81
CA GLN A 116 0.61 6.59 -12.65
C GLN A 116 1.22 7.90 -13.13
N LEU A 117 0.55 9.03 -12.81
CA LEU A 117 1.07 10.36 -13.18
C LEU A 117 2.42 10.57 -12.51
N ASN A 118 3.39 10.96 -13.32
CA ASN A 118 4.73 11.35 -12.92
C ASN A 118 5.40 12.06 -14.10
N ASN A 119 6.42 12.88 -13.81
CA ASN A 119 7.38 13.33 -14.82
C ASN A 119 8.79 12.93 -14.37
N PRO A 120 9.19 11.67 -14.61
CA PRO A 120 10.47 11.17 -14.12
C PRO A 120 11.69 11.86 -14.74
N ALA A 121 11.57 12.36 -15.97
CA ALA A 121 12.64 13.16 -16.59
C ALA A 121 12.86 14.48 -15.82
N LEU A 122 11.77 15.19 -15.46
CA LEU A 122 11.86 16.39 -14.64
C LEU A 122 12.41 16.08 -13.24
N LEU A 123 12.01 14.96 -12.64
CA LEU A 123 12.53 14.57 -11.34
C LEU A 123 14.04 14.26 -11.40
N ALA A 124 14.51 13.58 -12.46
CA ALA A 124 15.93 13.30 -12.68
C ALA A 124 16.74 14.60 -12.81
N GLU A 125 16.26 15.53 -13.61
CA GLU A 125 16.90 16.86 -13.79
C GLU A 125 16.96 17.66 -12.47
N LEU A 126 15.88 17.68 -11.69
CA LEU A 126 15.80 18.42 -10.44
C LEU A 126 16.64 17.80 -9.31
N SER A 127 16.79 16.48 -9.30
CA SER A 127 17.49 15.74 -8.22
C SER A 127 18.95 15.44 -8.56
N GLY A 128 19.33 15.38 -9.84
CA GLY A 128 20.63 14.91 -10.28
C GLY A 128 20.86 13.42 -10.05
N ILE A 129 19.77 12.62 -9.95
CA ILE A 129 19.80 11.18 -9.65
C ILE A 129 18.99 10.44 -10.69
N ASP A 130 19.44 9.27 -11.13
CA ASP A 130 18.68 8.39 -12.01
C ASP A 130 17.33 8.02 -11.40
N VAL A 131 16.25 8.14 -12.18
CA VAL A 131 14.89 7.84 -11.73
C VAL A 131 14.38 6.57 -12.40
N VAL A 132 13.85 5.65 -11.61
CA VAL A 132 13.09 4.49 -12.09
C VAL A 132 11.61 4.77 -11.82
N ALA A 133 10.81 4.68 -12.88
CA ALA A 133 9.36 4.90 -12.82
C ALA A 133 8.62 3.92 -13.75
N ASP A 134 7.29 3.99 -13.79
CA ASP A 134 6.45 3.09 -14.58
C ASP A 134 6.67 1.61 -14.25
N PHE A 135 6.46 1.25 -13.01
CA PHE A 135 6.67 -0.12 -12.51
C PHE A 135 5.59 -1.12 -12.95
N ARG A 136 4.43 -0.66 -13.46
CA ARG A 136 3.27 -1.52 -13.68
C ARG A 136 3.06 -1.90 -15.14
N SER A 137 3.37 -1.03 -16.09
CA SER A 137 3.12 -1.25 -17.53
C SER A 137 3.81 -2.50 -18.08
N ARG A 138 5.01 -2.82 -17.59
CA ARG A 138 5.74 -4.01 -18.04
C ARG A 138 5.07 -5.33 -17.65
N ASP A 139 4.40 -5.35 -16.51
CA ASP A 139 3.63 -6.50 -16.05
C ASP A 139 2.32 -6.66 -16.85
N LEU A 140 1.61 -5.54 -17.14
CA LEU A 140 0.45 -5.55 -18.03
C LEU A 140 0.81 -6.08 -19.42
N ALA A 141 1.92 -5.59 -20.00
CA ALA A 141 2.40 -6.03 -21.29
C ALA A 141 2.76 -7.54 -21.32
N ALA A 142 3.00 -8.15 -20.16
CA ALA A 142 3.19 -9.58 -20.00
C ALA A 142 1.88 -10.35 -19.69
N GLY A 143 0.72 -9.70 -19.84
CA GLY A 143 -0.59 -10.28 -19.56
C GLY A 143 -0.98 -10.29 -18.08
N GLY A 144 -0.21 -9.60 -17.22
CA GLY A 144 -0.51 -9.47 -15.80
C GLY A 144 -1.40 -8.26 -15.49
N GLN A 145 -1.81 -8.15 -14.24
CA GLN A 145 -2.67 -7.07 -13.76
C GLN A 145 -1.89 -5.83 -13.29
N GLY A 146 -0.55 -5.89 -13.18
CA GLY A 146 0.28 -4.77 -12.72
C GLY A 146 0.13 -4.40 -11.25
N ALA A 147 -0.64 -5.17 -10.51
CA ALA A 147 -0.89 -5.02 -9.08
C ALA A 147 -1.31 -6.37 -8.47
N PRO A 148 -1.05 -6.60 -7.16
CA PRO A 148 -0.16 -5.84 -6.30
C PRO A 148 1.33 -6.11 -6.62
N LEU A 149 2.20 -5.12 -6.44
CA LEU A 149 3.66 -5.27 -6.63
C LEU A 149 4.41 -5.53 -5.31
N VAL A 150 3.82 -5.13 -4.20
CA VAL A 150 4.43 -5.22 -2.86
C VAL A 150 4.70 -6.66 -2.40
N PRO A 151 3.95 -7.71 -2.79
CA PRO A 151 4.26 -9.08 -2.39
C PRO A 151 5.66 -9.57 -2.79
N ALA A 152 6.21 -9.10 -3.93
CA ALA A 152 7.58 -9.42 -4.33
C ALA A 152 8.61 -8.79 -3.37
N PHE A 153 8.36 -7.56 -2.96
CA PHE A 153 9.16 -6.88 -1.93
C PHE A 153 9.03 -7.59 -0.58
N HIS A 154 7.81 -7.92 -0.15
CA HIS A 154 7.58 -8.66 1.10
C HIS A 154 8.39 -9.97 1.12
N GLN A 155 8.38 -10.74 0.02
CA GLN A 155 9.19 -11.96 -0.09
C GLN A 155 10.68 -11.66 0.05
N GLY A 156 11.17 -10.58 -0.58
CA GLY A 156 12.59 -10.21 -0.54
C GLY A 156 13.08 -9.73 0.83
N VAL A 157 12.18 -9.18 1.67
CA VAL A 157 12.54 -8.54 2.95
C VAL A 157 12.09 -9.37 4.15
N PHE A 158 10.90 -9.96 4.12
CA PHE A 158 10.30 -10.70 5.23
C PHE A 158 10.28 -12.22 5.01
N GLY A 159 10.49 -12.69 3.78
CA GLY A 159 10.51 -14.12 3.47
C GLY A 159 11.58 -14.87 4.26
N ARG A 160 11.27 -16.07 4.72
CA ARG A 160 12.18 -16.94 5.47
C ARG A 160 12.32 -18.28 4.75
N PRO A 161 13.51 -18.91 4.81
CA PRO A 161 13.75 -20.16 4.06
C PRO A 161 13.09 -21.40 4.69
N ASP A 162 12.69 -21.33 5.95
CA ASP A 162 12.27 -22.47 6.77
C ASP A 162 10.85 -22.37 7.34
N THR A 163 10.19 -21.22 7.16
CA THR A 163 8.85 -21.01 7.73
C THR A 163 8.01 -20.09 6.86
N THR A 164 6.70 -20.31 6.86
CA THR A 164 5.74 -19.40 6.24
C THR A 164 5.57 -18.15 7.08
N VAL A 165 5.66 -16.99 6.44
CA VAL A 165 5.36 -15.67 7.01
C VAL A 165 4.15 -15.11 6.27
N ALA A 166 3.25 -14.47 6.97
CA ALA A 166 2.18 -13.67 6.39
C ALA A 166 2.46 -12.18 6.63
N VAL A 167 2.17 -11.33 5.63
CA VAL A 167 2.30 -9.87 5.74
C VAL A 167 0.95 -9.26 5.40
N LEU A 168 0.40 -8.50 6.34
CA LEU A 168 -0.87 -7.79 6.22
C LEU A 168 -0.61 -6.29 6.13
N ASN A 169 -0.89 -5.70 4.99
CA ASN A 169 -0.93 -4.25 4.86
C ASN A 169 -2.34 -3.74 5.15
N VAL A 170 -2.50 -2.91 6.18
CA VAL A 170 -3.77 -2.27 6.55
C VAL A 170 -3.69 -0.78 6.18
N GLY A 171 -3.95 -0.49 4.92
CA GLY A 171 -4.22 0.84 4.39
C GLY A 171 -5.71 1.18 4.43
N GLY A 172 -6.24 1.89 3.45
CA GLY A 172 -7.69 2.09 3.31
C GLY A 172 -8.44 0.78 3.04
N ILE A 173 -7.85 -0.09 2.22
CA ILE A 173 -8.18 -1.49 1.99
C ILE A 173 -7.03 -2.32 2.59
N SER A 174 -7.37 -3.49 3.11
CA SER A 174 -6.39 -4.45 3.65
C SER A 174 -6.00 -5.47 2.59
N ASN A 175 -4.71 -5.77 2.47
CA ASN A 175 -4.21 -6.83 1.61
C ASN A 175 -3.22 -7.75 2.34
N LEU A 176 -3.25 -9.02 1.97
CA LEU A 176 -2.44 -10.08 2.55
C LEU A 176 -1.43 -10.59 1.52
N SER A 177 -0.20 -10.81 1.96
CA SER A 177 0.82 -11.58 1.23
C SER A 177 1.18 -12.81 2.05
N VAL A 178 1.16 -13.99 1.43
CA VAL A 178 1.60 -15.23 2.06
C VAL A 178 2.94 -15.62 1.43
N LEU A 179 3.95 -15.78 2.26
CA LEU A 179 5.34 -15.97 1.91
C LEU A 179 5.82 -17.36 2.37
N PRO A 180 5.50 -18.43 1.64
CA PRO A 180 5.96 -19.76 2.01
C PRO A 180 7.45 -19.97 1.66
N PRO A 181 8.14 -20.91 2.34
CA PRO A 181 9.57 -21.17 2.12
C PRO A 181 9.88 -21.67 0.70
N ASN A 182 8.91 -22.23 -0.02
CA ASN A 182 9.06 -22.70 -1.40
C ASN A 182 9.03 -21.56 -2.45
N GLY A 183 8.81 -20.30 -2.03
CA GLY A 183 8.80 -19.12 -2.89
C GLY A 183 7.52 -18.94 -3.73
N GLN A 184 6.48 -19.75 -3.54
CA GLN A 184 5.19 -19.59 -4.20
C GLN A 184 4.34 -18.53 -3.48
N VAL A 185 4.76 -17.29 -3.62
CA VAL A 185 4.08 -16.14 -2.98
C VAL A 185 2.67 -15.98 -3.53
N LEU A 186 1.72 -15.75 -2.64
CA LEU A 186 0.35 -15.36 -2.94
C LEU A 186 0.08 -13.96 -2.40
N GLY A 187 -0.86 -13.24 -3.02
CA GLY A 187 -1.27 -11.90 -2.54
C GLY A 187 -2.64 -11.53 -3.07
N TRP A 188 -3.48 -10.94 -2.20
CA TRP A 188 -4.85 -10.50 -2.53
C TRP A 188 -5.36 -9.49 -1.51
N ASP A 189 -6.50 -8.82 -1.82
CA ASP A 189 -7.18 -7.94 -0.89
C ASP A 189 -8.10 -8.74 0.03
N CYS A 190 -8.01 -8.50 1.35
CA CYS A 190 -8.78 -9.21 2.37
C CYS A 190 -10.16 -8.58 2.62
N GLY A 191 -10.30 -7.28 2.38
CA GLY A 191 -11.48 -6.50 2.71
C GLY A 191 -11.14 -5.08 3.12
N PRO A 192 -12.01 -4.39 3.88
CA PRO A 192 -11.73 -3.04 4.31
C PRO A 192 -10.55 -3.02 5.28
N GLY A 193 -9.78 -1.93 5.20
CA GLY A 193 -8.78 -1.56 6.19
C GLY A 193 -9.30 -0.41 7.04
N ASN A 194 -8.60 0.72 7.00
CA ASN A 194 -8.94 1.91 7.77
C ASN A 194 -10.09 2.73 7.18
N ALA A 195 -10.41 2.59 5.88
CA ALA A 195 -11.28 3.54 5.17
C ALA A 195 -12.65 3.76 5.83
N LEU A 196 -13.29 2.69 6.31
CA LEU A 196 -14.60 2.78 6.97
C LEU A 196 -14.47 3.33 8.38
N MET A 197 -13.43 2.93 9.12
CA MET A 197 -13.12 3.44 10.47
C MET A 197 -12.80 4.93 10.45
N ASP A 198 -11.96 5.36 9.51
CA ASP A 198 -11.56 6.76 9.36
C ASP A 198 -12.74 7.63 8.94
N HIS A 199 -13.57 7.14 8.00
CA HIS A 199 -14.79 7.84 7.60
C HIS A 199 -15.73 8.05 8.80
N TRP A 200 -15.97 7.01 9.61
CA TRP A 200 -16.86 7.08 10.76
C TRP A 200 -16.30 7.99 11.85
N CYS A 201 -14.98 7.89 12.12
CA CYS A 201 -14.30 8.76 13.05
C CYS A 201 -14.39 10.23 12.63
N GLN A 202 -14.09 10.54 11.38
CA GLN A 202 -14.20 11.90 10.83
C GLN A 202 -15.61 12.46 10.96
N LEU A 203 -16.64 11.66 10.66
CA LEU A 203 -18.04 12.10 10.69
C LEU A 203 -18.48 12.46 12.11
N HIS A 204 -18.06 11.70 13.12
CA HIS A 204 -18.58 11.83 14.49
C HIS A 204 -17.67 12.60 15.45
N THR A 205 -16.37 12.67 15.17
CA THR A 205 -15.40 13.33 16.04
C THR A 205 -14.70 14.53 15.41
N GLY A 206 -14.78 14.65 14.07
CA GLY A 206 -14.03 15.62 13.29
C GLY A 206 -12.54 15.27 13.12
N GLN A 207 -12.08 14.17 13.74
CA GLN A 207 -10.69 13.70 13.60
C GLN A 207 -10.56 12.83 12.34
N PRO A 208 -9.43 12.90 11.60
CA PRO A 208 -9.25 12.16 10.36
C PRO A 208 -9.19 10.65 10.55
N TYR A 209 -8.82 10.16 11.71
CA TYR A 209 -8.74 8.75 12.10
C TYR A 209 -8.80 8.59 13.63
N ASP A 210 -9.08 7.37 14.08
CA ASP A 210 -9.09 6.98 15.49
C ASP A 210 -7.67 6.67 15.97
N ALA A 211 -7.03 7.69 16.56
CA ALA A 211 -5.66 7.56 17.02
C ALA A 211 -5.54 6.44 18.05
N ASP A 212 -4.63 5.47 17.76
CA ASP A 212 -4.36 4.33 18.64
C ASP A 212 -5.55 3.34 18.79
N GLY A 213 -6.68 3.58 18.11
CA GLY A 213 -7.92 2.85 18.30
C GLY A 213 -8.60 3.14 19.66
N ALA A 214 -8.25 4.27 20.27
CA ALA A 214 -8.71 4.60 21.62
C ALA A 214 -10.23 4.82 21.71
N TRP A 215 -10.81 5.39 20.65
CA TRP A 215 -12.25 5.59 20.59
C TRP A 215 -12.99 4.27 20.36
N ALA A 216 -12.53 3.40 19.47
CA ALA A 216 -13.06 2.05 19.30
C ALA A 216 -12.96 1.22 20.59
N ALA A 217 -11.85 1.32 21.32
CA ALA A 217 -11.65 0.63 22.58
C ALA A 217 -12.61 1.08 23.69
N SER A 218 -13.22 2.27 23.57
CA SER A 218 -14.22 2.79 24.51
C SER A 218 -15.64 2.34 24.23
N GLY A 219 -15.89 1.73 23.07
CA GLY A 219 -17.19 1.23 22.64
C GLY A 219 -17.36 -0.27 22.83
N GLU A 220 -18.58 -0.74 22.62
CA GLU A 220 -18.93 -2.15 22.65
C GLU A 220 -19.27 -2.67 21.25
N VAL A 221 -18.69 -3.82 20.87
CA VAL A 221 -18.96 -4.45 19.57
C VAL A 221 -20.41 -4.88 19.46
N GLN A 222 -21.12 -4.35 18.47
CA GLN A 222 -22.50 -4.71 18.18
C GLN A 222 -22.55 -6.02 17.36
N ALA A 223 -22.73 -7.16 18.02
CA ALA A 223 -22.62 -8.49 17.41
C ALA A 223 -23.57 -8.65 16.18
N ARG A 224 -24.79 -8.09 16.24
CA ARG A 224 -25.74 -8.15 15.10
C ARG A 224 -25.23 -7.36 13.88
N LEU A 225 -24.61 -6.20 14.11
CA LEU A 225 -24.02 -5.39 13.05
C LEU A 225 -22.78 -6.11 12.49
N LEU A 226 -21.89 -6.57 13.35
CA LEU A 226 -20.69 -7.29 12.92
C LEU A 226 -21.05 -8.48 12.02
N ASN A 227 -22.01 -9.30 12.44
CA ASN A 227 -22.48 -10.42 11.62
C ASN A 227 -23.05 -9.98 10.26
N ARG A 228 -23.77 -8.84 10.19
CA ARG A 228 -24.26 -8.28 8.94
C ARG A 228 -23.13 -7.82 8.02
N LEU A 229 -22.11 -7.18 8.57
CA LEU A 229 -20.93 -6.72 7.81
C LEU A 229 -20.15 -7.91 7.25
N LEU A 230 -19.99 -8.96 8.03
CA LEU A 230 -19.28 -10.18 7.63
C LEU A 230 -20.02 -11.03 6.60
N GLN A 231 -21.31 -10.74 6.30
CA GLN A 231 -22.06 -11.38 5.21
C GLN A 231 -21.73 -10.81 3.82
N GLU A 232 -20.79 -9.86 3.71
CA GLU A 232 -20.38 -9.30 2.41
C GLU A 232 -19.76 -10.41 1.53
N ASP A 233 -20.33 -10.60 0.33
CA ASP A 233 -19.98 -11.71 -0.59
C ASP A 233 -18.49 -11.69 -0.95
N PHE A 234 -17.89 -10.51 -1.08
CA PHE A 234 -16.46 -10.36 -1.38
C PHE A 234 -15.58 -11.11 -0.36
N LEU A 235 -15.93 -11.09 0.92
CA LEU A 235 -15.12 -11.73 1.97
C LEU A 235 -15.06 -13.25 1.80
N HIS A 236 -16.09 -13.84 1.19
CA HIS A 236 -16.22 -15.29 0.96
C HIS A 236 -15.68 -15.74 -0.40
N THR A 237 -15.26 -14.81 -1.25
CA THR A 237 -14.64 -15.11 -2.55
C THR A 237 -13.23 -15.66 -2.31
N PRO A 238 -12.86 -16.80 -2.92
CA PRO A 238 -11.49 -17.32 -2.81
C PRO A 238 -10.49 -16.44 -3.58
N PRO A 239 -9.22 -16.40 -3.15
CA PRO A 239 -8.15 -15.76 -3.92
C PRO A 239 -7.96 -16.45 -5.30
N PRO A 240 -7.52 -15.70 -6.33
CA PRO A 240 -7.15 -14.30 -6.30
C PRO A 240 -8.39 -13.39 -6.30
N LYS A 241 -8.44 -12.40 -5.42
CA LYS A 241 -9.51 -11.42 -5.32
C LYS A 241 -8.96 -10.02 -5.07
N SER A 242 -9.64 -9.00 -5.60
CA SER A 242 -9.28 -7.60 -5.40
C SER A 242 -10.53 -6.76 -5.18
N THR A 243 -10.42 -5.71 -4.37
CA THR A 243 -11.49 -4.78 -4.05
C THR A 243 -10.94 -3.37 -3.85
N GLY A 244 -11.84 -2.41 -3.65
CA GLY A 244 -11.47 -1.01 -3.48
C GLY A 244 -12.53 -0.21 -2.73
N ARG A 245 -12.36 1.11 -2.76
CA ARG A 245 -13.34 2.07 -2.24
C ARG A 245 -14.62 2.13 -3.07
N ASP A 246 -14.68 1.51 -4.22
CA ASP A 246 -15.87 1.29 -5.03
C ASP A 246 -16.87 0.37 -4.31
N LEU A 247 -16.39 -0.65 -3.58
CA LEU A 247 -17.21 -1.50 -2.73
C LEU A 247 -17.30 -0.94 -1.30
N PHE A 248 -16.19 -0.85 -0.58
CA PHE A 248 -16.16 -0.42 0.83
C PHE A 248 -16.11 1.10 0.94
N ASN A 249 -17.26 1.74 0.78
CA ASN A 249 -17.46 3.19 0.76
C ASN A 249 -18.51 3.64 1.79
N PRO A 250 -18.68 4.97 1.99
CA PRO A 250 -19.68 5.50 2.93
C PRO A 250 -21.11 5.07 2.64
N GLN A 251 -21.51 4.92 1.35
CA GLN A 251 -22.87 4.49 1.00
C GLN A 251 -23.08 3.03 1.42
N TRP A 252 -22.14 2.14 1.11
CA TRP A 252 -22.19 0.74 1.55
C TRP A 252 -22.33 0.63 3.08
N LEU A 253 -21.60 1.44 3.83
CA LEU A 253 -21.69 1.46 5.30
C LEU A 253 -23.08 1.93 5.75
N ASN A 254 -23.58 3.03 5.20
CA ASN A 254 -24.91 3.55 5.55
C ASN A 254 -26.01 2.51 5.31
N ASP A 255 -25.95 1.77 4.20
CA ASP A 255 -26.92 0.71 3.90
C ASP A 255 -26.88 -0.43 4.95
N ARG A 256 -25.68 -0.73 5.48
CA ARG A 256 -25.49 -1.75 6.52
C ARG A 256 -25.91 -1.26 7.92
N LEU A 257 -25.92 0.06 8.16
CA LEU A 257 -26.32 0.67 9.43
C LEU A 257 -27.83 0.79 9.62
N ALA A 258 -28.65 0.50 8.60
CA ALA A 258 -30.11 0.52 8.72
C ALA A 258 -30.59 -0.37 9.87
N GLY A 259 -31.32 0.22 10.84
CA GLY A 259 -31.80 -0.42 12.06
C GLY A 259 -30.79 -0.39 13.23
N PHE A 260 -29.72 0.39 13.12
CA PHE A 260 -28.74 0.66 14.18
C PHE A 260 -28.62 2.16 14.50
N GLU A 261 -29.60 2.97 14.10
CA GLU A 261 -29.60 4.43 14.26
C GLU A 261 -29.53 4.88 15.74
N GLY A 262 -29.89 3.99 16.66
CA GLY A 262 -29.81 4.23 18.12
C GLY A 262 -28.53 3.75 18.77
N ALA A 263 -27.60 3.15 18.02
CA ALA A 263 -26.32 2.71 18.56
C ALA A 263 -25.40 3.91 18.85
N ALA A 264 -24.63 3.84 19.92
CA ALA A 264 -23.67 4.88 20.23
C ALA A 264 -22.55 4.89 19.15
N PRO A 265 -22.10 6.09 18.72
CA PRO A 265 -21.09 6.16 17.64
C PRO A 265 -19.81 5.42 17.94
N GLN A 266 -19.34 5.39 19.19
CA GLN A 266 -18.17 4.59 19.61
C GLN A 266 -18.38 3.09 19.45
N ASP A 267 -19.63 2.57 19.62
CA ASP A 267 -19.94 1.15 19.45
C ASP A 267 -19.89 0.75 17.97
N ILE A 268 -20.32 1.65 17.09
CA ILE A 268 -20.15 1.46 15.64
C ILE A 268 -18.66 1.46 15.29
N GLN A 269 -17.86 2.39 15.83
CA GLN A 269 -16.41 2.40 15.63
C GLN A 269 -15.75 1.09 16.11
N ALA A 270 -16.10 0.62 17.31
CA ALA A 270 -15.66 -0.66 17.85
C ALA A 270 -16.02 -1.83 16.93
N THR A 271 -17.24 -1.80 16.37
CA THR A 271 -17.73 -2.84 15.45
C THR A 271 -16.99 -2.80 14.10
N LEU A 272 -16.69 -1.62 13.55
CA LEU A 272 -15.91 -1.49 12.32
C LEU A 272 -14.47 -1.96 12.51
N THR A 273 -13.86 -1.68 13.67
CA THR A 273 -12.52 -2.21 14.02
C THR A 273 -12.55 -3.73 14.13
N ALA A 274 -13.57 -4.30 14.76
CA ALA A 274 -13.76 -5.73 14.85
C ALA A 274 -14.02 -6.37 13.47
N PHE A 275 -14.74 -5.70 12.59
CA PHE A 275 -14.98 -6.14 11.22
C PHE A 275 -13.69 -6.27 10.42
N THR A 276 -12.85 -5.22 10.41
CA THR A 276 -11.55 -5.25 9.75
C THR A 276 -10.66 -6.35 10.33
N ALA A 277 -10.56 -6.42 11.68
CA ALA A 277 -9.75 -7.44 12.34
C ALA A 277 -10.19 -8.86 11.98
N GLN A 278 -11.49 -9.14 12.03
CA GLN A 278 -12.03 -10.47 11.79
C GLN A 278 -11.93 -10.88 10.33
N ALA A 279 -12.18 -9.98 9.38
CA ALA A 279 -12.00 -10.23 7.95
C ALA A 279 -10.55 -10.62 7.65
N CYS A 280 -9.58 -9.82 8.11
CA CYS A 280 -8.16 -10.09 7.90
C CYS A 280 -7.67 -11.36 8.62
N ALA A 281 -8.10 -11.58 9.86
CA ALA A 281 -7.69 -12.77 10.63
C ALA A 281 -8.26 -14.06 10.01
N THR A 282 -9.50 -14.02 9.51
CA THR A 282 -10.13 -15.17 8.84
C THR A 282 -9.39 -15.53 7.56
N ASP A 283 -9.07 -14.55 6.70
CA ASP A 283 -8.28 -14.76 5.49
C ASP A 283 -6.88 -15.32 5.80
N ALA A 284 -6.20 -14.74 6.80
CA ALA A 284 -4.88 -15.22 7.22
C ALA A 284 -4.93 -16.66 7.74
N TRP A 285 -5.92 -16.98 8.57
CA TRP A 285 -6.09 -18.34 9.08
C TRP A 285 -6.43 -19.37 8.00
N GLN A 286 -7.28 -19.01 7.04
CA GLN A 286 -7.70 -19.91 5.96
C GLN A 286 -6.58 -20.19 4.94
N HIS A 287 -5.77 -19.19 4.62
CA HIS A 287 -4.83 -19.26 3.50
C HIS A 287 -3.36 -19.35 3.92
N ALA A 288 -3.06 -19.12 5.21
CA ALA A 288 -1.73 -19.27 5.78
C ALA A 288 -1.77 -19.91 7.18
N PRO A 289 -2.47 -21.08 7.36
CA PRO A 289 -2.66 -21.69 8.68
C PRO A 289 -1.35 -22.10 9.36
N GLU A 290 -0.30 -22.34 8.57
CA GLU A 290 1.04 -22.69 9.06
C GLU A 290 1.91 -21.46 9.38
N ALA A 291 1.44 -20.22 9.10
CA ALA A 291 2.20 -19.02 9.37
C ALA A 291 2.44 -18.85 10.87
N LYS A 292 3.69 -18.72 11.26
CA LYS A 292 4.08 -18.50 12.68
C LYS A 292 4.02 -17.03 13.05
N GLU A 293 4.00 -16.16 12.05
CA GLU A 293 4.00 -14.72 12.24
C GLU A 293 3.13 -14.04 11.18
N LEU A 294 2.33 -13.06 11.63
CA LEU A 294 1.63 -12.09 10.80
C LEU A 294 2.27 -10.73 11.04
N ILE A 295 3.02 -10.26 10.05
CA ILE A 295 3.66 -8.94 10.07
C ILE A 295 2.65 -7.91 9.56
N VAL A 296 2.28 -6.95 10.38
CA VAL A 296 1.30 -5.91 10.03
C VAL A 296 2.02 -4.62 9.67
N CYS A 297 1.67 -4.02 8.53
CA CYS A 297 2.15 -2.73 8.06
C CYS A 297 0.98 -1.82 7.64
N GLY A 298 1.30 -0.60 7.18
CA GLY A 298 0.31 0.44 6.91
C GLY A 298 -0.20 1.13 8.18
N GLY A 299 -1.11 2.06 8.04
CA GLY A 299 -1.65 2.86 9.15
C GLY A 299 -2.34 2.03 10.24
N GLY A 300 -2.94 0.89 9.86
CA GLY A 300 -3.60 0.00 10.80
C GLY A 300 -2.67 -0.65 11.83
N ALA A 301 -1.37 -0.80 11.51
CA ALA A 301 -0.38 -1.29 12.46
C ALA A 301 -0.14 -0.35 13.65
N LEU A 302 -0.53 0.92 13.53
CA LEU A 302 -0.47 1.92 14.59
C LEU A 302 -1.74 1.95 15.45
N ASN A 303 -2.79 1.23 15.06
CA ASN A 303 -4.02 1.11 15.82
C ASN A 303 -3.92 -0.07 16.80
N ARG A 304 -3.63 0.22 18.07
CA ARG A 304 -3.43 -0.81 19.10
C ARG A 304 -4.65 -1.69 19.32
N GLU A 305 -5.86 -1.15 19.21
CA GLU A 305 -7.07 -1.96 19.36
C GLU A 305 -7.24 -2.93 18.19
N LEU A 306 -6.98 -2.51 16.96
CA LEU A 306 -6.96 -3.39 15.80
C LEU A 306 -5.92 -4.51 15.95
N MET A 307 -4.69 -4.16 16.34
CA MET A 307 -3.62 -5.15 16.57
C MET A 307 -3.98 -6.16 17.65
N ARG A 308 -4.59 -5.69 18.74
CA ARG A 308 -5.08 -6.57 19.83
C ARG A 308 -6.16 -7.54 19.33
N GLN A 309 -7.09 -7.06 18.49
CA GLN A 309 -8.16 -7.89 17.95
C GLN A 309 -7.64 -8.89 16.91
N LEU A 310 -6.69 -8.51 16.07
CA LEU A 310 -5.99 -9.42 15.15
C LEU A 310 -5.30 -10.55 15.92
N GLN A 311 -4.55 -10.21 16.99
CA GLN A 311 -3.91 -11.22 17.84
C GLN A 311 -4.92 -12.15 18.52
N ALA A 312 -6.07 -11.63 18.95
CA ALA A 312 -7.14 -12.45 19.54
C ALA A 312 -7.76 -13.41 18.50
N GLY A 313 -7.87 -12.98 17.24
CA GLY A 313 -8.36 -13.82 16.14
C GLY A 313 -7.36 -14.88 15.66
N LEU A 314 -6.07 -14.70 15.97
CA LEU A 314 -4.98 -15.58 15.54
C LEU A 314 -4.12 -16.05 16.73
N PRO A 315 -4.67 -16.86 17.64
CA PRO A 315 -4.00 -17.19 18.91
C PRO A 315 -2.73 -18.05 18.76
N GLN A 316 -2.52 -18.69 17.59
CA GLN A 316 -1.35 -19.54 17.32
C GLN A 316 -0.31 -18.84 16.41
N THR A 317 -0.59 -17.62 15.95
CA THR A 317 0.26 -16.82 15.07
C THR A 317 0.67 -15.55 15.82
N ALA A 318 1.95 -15.23 15.88
CA ALA A 318 2.40 -13.97 16.48
C ALA A 318 2.02 -12.81 15.56
N VAL A 319 1.21 -11.86 16.03
CA VAL A 319 0.86 -10.64 15.29
C VAL A 319 1.78 -9.51 15.72
N VAL A 320 2.64 -9.07 14.81
CA VAL A 320 3.66 -8.06 15.09
C VAL A 320 3.61 -6.92 14.08
N SER A 321 4.04 -5.72 14.50
CA SER A 321 4.27 -4.62 13.55
C SER A 321 5.52 -4.88 12.72
N SER A 322 5.55 -4.43 11.47
CA SER A 322 6.76 -4.47 10.62
C SER A 322 7.95 -3.74 11.23
N GLU A 323 7.72 -2.85 12.19
CA GLU A 323 8.78 -2.19 12.97
C GLU A 323 9.65 -3.19 13.76
N ALA A 324 9.08 -4.31 14.22
CA ALA A 324 9.83 -5.38 14.87
C ALA A 324 10.91 -6.00 13.96
N HIS A 325 10.76 -5.82 12.64
CA HIS A 325 11.72 -6.23 11.61
C HIS A 325 12.54 -5.06 11.06
N GLY A 326 12.57 -3.92 11.75
CA GLY A 326 13.35 -2.75 11.38
C GLY A 326 12.76 -1.91 10.23
N LEU A 327 11.50 -2.15 9.87
CA LEU A 327 10.80 -1.41 8.82
C LEU A 327 9.52 -0.77 9.38
N PRO A 328 9.53 0.55 9.68
CA PRO A 328 8.37 1.23 10.23
C PRO A 328 7.13 1.09 9.35
N PRO A 329 5.93 0.88 9.92
CA PRO A 329 4.75 0.49 9.17
C PRO A 329 4.34 1.41 8.03
N LEU A 330 4.47 2.71 8.21
CA LEU A 330 4.12 3.72 7.19
C LEU A 330 5.16 3.86 6.09
N GLN A 331 6.34 3.23 6.24
CA GLN A 331 7.45 3.37 5.30
C GLN A 331 7.56 2.18 4.34
N VAL A 332 6.77 1.12 4.54
CA VAL A 332 6.85 -0.14 3.80
C VAL A 332 6.61 0.07 2.31
N GLU A 333 5.61 0.86 1.92
CA GLU A 333 5.33 1.10 0.50
C GLU A 333 6.42 1.92 -0.19
N ALA A 334 6.89 3.01 0.44
CA ALA A 334 8.00 3.80 -0.11
C ALA A 334 9.28 2.95 -0.19
N ALA A 335 9.56 2.12 0.83
CA ALA A 335 10.68 1.18 0.82
C ALA A 335 10.58 0.15 -0.32
N ALA A 336 9.37 -0.32 -0.64
CA ALA A 336 9.16 -1.21 -1.78
C ALA A 336 9.58 -0.56 -3.10
N PHE A 337 9.34 0.74 -3.30
CA PHE A 337 9.77 1.42 -4.53
C PHE A 337 11.28 1.69 -4.57
N ALA A 338 11.95 1.91 -3.44
CA ALA A 338 13.42 1.91 -3.38
C ALA A 338 13.99 0.55 -3.80
N TRP A 339 13.42 -0.54 -3.28
CA TRP A 339 13.81 -1.92 -3.61
C TRP A 339 13.54 -2.25 -5.09
N LEU A 340 12.38 -1.87 -5.64
CA LEU A 340 12.05 -2.07 -7.05
C LEU A 340 13.00 -1.33 -7.97
N ALA A 341 13.40 -0.08 -7.62
CA ALA A 341 14.40 0.66 -8.36
C ALA A 341 15.75 -0.04 -8.34
N HIS A 342 16.20 -0.51 -7.19
CA HIS A 342 17.43 -1.31 -7.06
C HIS A 342 17.38 -2.56 -7.96
N LYS A 343 16.28 -3.30 -7.96
CA LYS A 343 16.08 -4.45 -8.86
C LYS A 343 16.14 -4.06 -10.34
N CYS A 344 15.48 -2.95 -10.72
CA CYS A 344 15.45 -2.47 -12.10
C CYS A 344 16.86 -2.11 -12.60
N VAL A 345 17.65 -1.36 -11.84
CA VAL A 345 19.02 -0.98 -12.18
C VAL A 345 19.91 -2.21 -12.37
N ARG A 346 19.71 -3.25 -11.57
CA ARG A 346 20.44 -4.53 -11.66
C ARG A 346 19.89 -5.48 -12.73
N ARG A 347 18.82 -5.09 -13.44
CA ARG A 347 18.11 -5.95 -14.42
C ARG A 347 17.56 -7.24 -13.80
N GLU A 348 17.26 -7.23 -12.52
CA GLU A 348 16.65 -8.35 -11.81
C GLU A 348 15.12 -8.28 -11.88
N THR A 349 14.48 -9.45 -12.05
CA THR A 349 13.02 -9.51 -12.07
C THR A 349 12.44 -9.20 -10.69
N ALA A 350 11.29 -8.51 -10.68
CA ALA A 350 10.62 -8.08 -9.46
C ALA A 350 9.09 -8.22 -9.51
N SER A 351 8.54 -8.87 -10.55
CA SER A 351 7.13 -9.27 -10.59
C SER A 351 6.98 -10.74 -10.24
N LEU A 352 5.84 -11.08 -9.65
CA LEU A 352 5.46 -12.44 -9.29
C LEU A 352 4.26 -12.89 -10.13
N PRO A 353 4.44 -13.79 -11.12
CA PRO A 353 3.35 -14.30 -11.92
C PRO A 353 2.22 -14.96 -11.13
N SER A 354 2.53 -15.57 -9.98
CA SER A 354 1.55 -16.15 -9.07
C SER A 354 0.63 -15.11 -8.40
N VAL A 355 1.04 -13.83 -8.42
CA VAL A 355 0.30 -12.71 -7.81
C VAL A 355 -0.43 -11.88 -8.88
N THR A 356 0.26 -11.53 -9.97
CA THR A 356 -0.28 -10.62 -10.99
C THR A 356 -0.92 -11.35 -12.18
N GLY A 357 -0.69 -12.66 -12.32
CA GLY A 357 -1.16 -13.43 -13.47
C GLY A 357 -0.32 -13.24 -14.74
N ALA A 358 0.79 -12.52 -14.70
CA ALA A 358 1.67 -12.33 -15.84
C ALA A 358 2.25 -13.65 -16.36
N GLN A 359 2.53 -13.76 -17.68
CA GLN A 359 3.08 -14.95 -18.33
C GLN A 359 4.51 -15.30 -17.92
N GLY A 360 5.14 -14.50 -17.06
CA GLY A 360 6.48 -14.74 -16.51
C GLY A 360 7.00 -13.52 -15.77
N ALA A 361 8.00 -13.71 -14.92
CA ALA A 361 8.62 -12.64 -14.17
C ALA A 361 9.30 -11.61 -15.10
N ARG A 362 9.20 -10.33 -14.73
CA ARG A 362 9.74 -9.20 -15.51
C ARG A 362 10.59 -8.29 -14.64
N VAL A 363 11.56 -7.65 -15.29
CA VAL A 363 12.19 -6.42 -14.75
C VAL A 363 11.15 -5.32 -14.84
N LEU A 364 10.81 -4.71 -13.72
CA LEU A 364 9.80 -3.66 -13.64
C LEU A 364 10.45 -2.28 -13.62
N GLY A 365 9.78 -1.32 -14.26
CA GLY A 365 10.23 0.07 -14.35
C GLY A 365 11.06 0.38 -15.60
N ALA A 366 11.12 1.69 -15.90
CA ALA A 366 11.97 2.28 -16.91
C ALA A 366 12.93 3.29 -16.25
N ILE A 367 14.18 3.34 -16.72
CA ILE A 367 15.22 4.21 -16.17
C ILE A 367 15.24 5.52 -16.97
N TYR A 368 15.18 6.64 -16.26
CA TYR A 368 15.36 8.00 -16.77
C TYR A 368 16.70 8.51 -16.22
N PRO A 369 17.72 8.62 -17.04
CA PRO A 369 19.04 9.06 -16.59
C PRO A 369 19.03 10.54 -16.12
N ARG A 370 19.91 10.84 -15.18
CA ARG A 370 20.22 12.21 -14.72
C ARG A 370 20.96 13.02 -15.79
#